data_ea20274b710b50cb8436d133a2beaf67
#
_entry.id   ea20274b710b50cb8436d133a2beaf67
#
_cell.length_a   1.000
_cell.length_b   1.000
_cell.length_c   1.000
_cell.angle_alpha   90.00
_cell.angle_beta   90.00
_cell.angle_gamma   90.00
#
_symmetry.space_group_name_H-M   'P 1'
#
loop_
_entity.id
_entity.type
_entity.pdbx_description
1 polymer ?
#
loop_
_entity_poly.entity_id
_entity_poly.type
_entity_poly.pdbx_seq_one_letter_code
_entity_poly.pdbx_strand_id
1 'polypeptide(L)'
;MNKSELKPAVVFEQFAKINQIPRPSKREEKMIEYLKSWGESHGLDTKVDETGNVIIRKPATQGMENRKTVILQSHMDMVCDKLVDYEIDFDNDPIKTYVDGEWLTAEGTTLGADDGIGCAMELALLASDDIEHGPIECVFTRDEETGLTGAEGMKAGFMTGDFLINLDSEDEGEIFVSCAGGRNTTAKFTFRRTEVPAGYFFMRAQLKGLVGGHSGDDINKQRANAIKLLGRFLFAEMTKYEGVRLAQFNSGKLHNAIPRDGMFVIAVPHDLKENIKADWNIFASDVEDEFHVTDTQMVWTMESTDAQPVIEDQVARNFVYALQAVDNGIYAICQDPELNGMVETSSNIASIVTSDNEINIVSSQRSNVMSNLDNMCATIRATFLLAGAVAESGDGYPAWKMRSNSQLQKIVKESYVRLFGKEPVMRGIHAGLECGLFSERYPNLDMVSFGPTLRFVHTPDERLHIPTVQMVWDHLLDVLKNIPTV
;
A
#
# COMPACT_ATOMS: atom_id res chain seq x y z
N MET A 1 29.65 -10.77 -11.68
CA MET A 1 29.58 -9.73 -12.74
C MET A 1 30.16 -8.44 -12.17
N ASN A 2 31.00 -7.73 -12.88
CA ASN A 2 31.52 -6.44 -12.43
C ASN A 2 30.49 -5.34 -12.74
N LYS A 3 30.43 -4.25 -11.94
CA LYS A 3 29.52 -3.11 -12.20
C LYS A 3 29.66 -2.54 -13.63
N SER A 4 30.83 -2.61 -14.23
CA SER A 4 31.09 -2.19 -15.63
C SER A 4 30.49 -3.09 -16.71
N GLU A 5 29.92 -4.23 -16.32
CA GLU A 5 29.31 -5.23 -17.23
C GLU A 5 27.78 -5.20 -17.16
N LEU A 6 27.20 -4.33 -16.32
CA LEU A 6 25.75 -4.20 -16.16
C LEU A 6 25.10 -3.69 -17.45
N LYS A 7 23.98 -4.27 -17.82
CA LYS A 7 23.20 -3.87 -19.00
C LYS A 7 21.74 -3.59 -18.64
N PRO A 8 21.15 -2.52 -19.24
CA PRO A 8 21.78 -1.57 -20.18
C PRO A 8 22.72 -0.60 -19.44
N ALA A 9 23.91 -0.43 -19.96
CA ALA A 9 24.95 0.38 -19.31
C ALA A 9 24.46 1.82 -19.03
N VAL A 10 23.76 2.43 -19.98
CA VAL A 10 23.25 3.80 -19.87
C VAL A 10 22.31 4.00 -18.68
N VAL A 11 21.48 3.01 -18.34
CA VAL A 11 20.58 3.06 -17.19
C VAL A 11 21.36 2.89 -15.89
N PHE A 12 22.23 1.88 -15.81
CA PHE A 12 23.02 1.65 -14.59
C PHE A 12 24.02 2.76 -14.29
N GLU A 13 24.52 3.47 -15.31
CA GLU A 13 25.34 4.67 -15.13
C GLU A 13 24.54 5.80 -14.48
N GLN A 14 23.29 6.02 -14.86
CA GLN A 14 22.43 7.01 -14.22
C GLN A 14 22.04 6.55 -12.81
N PHE A 15 21.69 5.29 -12.62
CA PHE A 15 21.37 4.74 -11.29
C PHE A 15 22.55 4.88 -10.32
N ALA A 16 23.78 4.63 -10.78
CA ALA A 16 24.98 4.84 -9.97
C ALA A 16 25.18 6.30 -9.56
N LYS A 17 24.80 7.27 -10.39
CA LYS A 17 24.84 8.70 -10.06
C LYS A 17 23.75 9.07 -9.06
N ILE A 18 22.52 8.56 -9.25
CA ILE A 18 21.37 8.75 -8.34
C ILE A 18 21.74 8.27 -6.94
N ASN A 19 22.38 7.11 -6.82
CA ASN A 19 22.79 6.54 -5.53
C ASN A 19 23.90 7.32 -4.82
N GLN A 20 24.53 8.31 -5.48
CA GLN A 20 25.43 9.26 -4.81
C GLN A 20 24.68 10.43 -4.15
N ILE A 21 23.36 10.55 -4.39
CA ILE A 21 22.55 11.69 -3.95
C ILE A 21 21.60 11.24 -2.85
N PRO A 22 21.76 11.73 -1.61
CA PRO A 22 20.81 11.51 -0.55
C PRO A 22 19.41 12.01 -0.92
N ARG A 23 18.41 11.14 -0.77
CA ARG A 23 17.03 11.42 -1.17
C ARG A 23 15.98 10.75 -0.28
N PRO A 24 16.12 10.81 1.06
CA PRO A 24 15.10 10.24 1.94
C PRO A 24 13.77 10.99 1.77
N SER A 25 12.67 10.28 1.87
CA SER A 25 11.32 10.85 1.79
C SER A 25 11.16 12.09 2.67
N LYS A 26 10.52 13.13 2.16
CA LYS A 26 10.38 14.49 2.75
C LYS A 26 11.65 15.33 2.81
N ARG A 27 12.79 14.83 2.33
CA ARG A 27 14.09 15.53 2.35
C ARG A 27 14.83 15.37 1.03
N GLU A 28 14.11 15.52 -0.08
CA GLU A 28 14.57 15.31 -1.47
C GLU A 28 15.25 16.55 -2.09
N GLU A 29 15.50 17.61 -1.34
CA GLU A 29 16.01 18.88 -1.87
C GLU A 29 17.28 18.71 -2.72
N LYS A 30 18.18 17.79 -2.33
CA LYS A 30 19.40 17.48 -3.08
C LYS A 30 19.09 16.81 -4.43
N MET A 31 18.10 15.92 -4.45
CA MET A 31 17.69 15.23 -5.67
C MET A 31 16.93 16.18 -6.62
N ILE A 32 16.06 17.03 -6.09
CA ILE A 32 15.36 18.09 -6.85
C ILE A 32 16.37 19.00 -7.55
N GLU A 33 17.37 19.50 -6.82
CA GLU A 33 18.40 20.37 -7.38
C GLU A 33 19.28 19.64 -8.41
N TYR A 34 19.58 18.37 -8.17
CA TYR A 34 20.30 17.54 -9.14
C TYR A 34 19.51 17.39 -10.44
N LEU A 35 18.24 16.98 -10.38
CA LEU A 35 17.38 16.78 -11.56
C LEU A 35 17.21 18.08 -12.34
N LYS A 36 16.96 19.20 -11.64
CA LYS A 36 16.84 20.52 -12.24
C LYS A 36 18.13 20.92 -12.96
N SER A 37 19.26 20.89 -12.28
CA SER A 37 20.56 21.25 -12.85
C SER A 37 20.96 20.31 -13.98
N TRP A 38 20.60 19.02 -13.89
CA TRP A 38 20.84 18.04 -14.93
C TRP A 38 20.09 18.38 -16.20
N GLY A 39 18.78 18.65 -16.10
CA GLY A 39 17.96 19.00 -17.27
C GLY A 39 18.39 20.31 -17.92
N GLU A 40 18.65 21.35 -17.13
CA GLU A 40 19.15 22.65 -17.59
C GLU A 40 20.51 22.51 -18.30
N SER A 41 21.44 21.70 -17.78
CA SER A 41 22.77 21.47 -18.38
C SER A 41 22.72 20.73 -19.72
N HIS A 42 21.63 19.95 -19.96
CA HIS A 42 21.38 19.28 -21.24
C HIS A 42 20.52 20.13 -22.20
N GLY A 43 20.20 21.37 -21.81
CA GLY A 43 19.41 22.30 -22.64
C GLY A 43 17.94 21.91 -22.79
N LEU A 44 17.39 21.11 -21.86
CA LEU A 44 16.02 20.63 -21.85
C LEU A 44 15.09 21.56 -21.04
N ASP A 45 13.83 21.70 -21.48
CA ASP A 45 12.80 22.45 -20.72
C ASP A 45 12.53 21.75 -19.39
N THR A 46 13.00 22.39 -18.31
CA THR A 46 12.95 21.83 -16.95
C THR A 46 12.18 22.75 -16.03
N LYS A 47 11.23 22.20 -15.29
CA LYS A 47 10.42 22.94 -14.32
C LYS A 47 10.28 22.18 -13.02
N VAL A 48 10.20 22.92 -11.92
CA VAL A 48 9.88 22.42 -10.58
C VAL A 48 8.58 23.06 -10.16
N ASP A 49 7.61 22.27 -9.69
CA ASP A 49 6.36 22.81 -9.17
C ASP A 49 6.47 23.27 -7.71
N GLU A 50 5.38 23.81 -7.15
CA GLU A 50 5.36 24.34 -5.78
C GLU A 50 5.51 23.22 -4.72
N THR A 51 5.22 21.98 -5.09
CA THR A 51 5.34 20.81 -4.22
C THR A 51 6.76 20.24 -4.24
N GLY A 52 7.53 20.51 -5.30
CA GLY A 52 8.89 20.02 -5.52
C GLY A 52 8.98 18.89 -6.53
N ASN A 53 7.90 18.57 -7.26
CA ASN A 53 7.98 17.66 -8.39
C ASN A 53 8.79 18.30 -9.53
N VAL A 54 9.58 17.49 -10.22
CA VAL A 54 10.38 17.94 -11.35
C VAL A 54 9.83 17.36 -12.65
N ILE A 55 9.70 18.20 -13.68
CA ILE A 55 9.38 17.76 -15.05
C ILE A 55 10.50 18.21 -15.98
N ILE A 56 10.99 17.28 -16.82
CA ILE A 56 11.99 17.54 -17.87
C ILE A 56 11.39 17.11 -19.20
N ARG A 57 11.31 18.03 -20.15
CA ARG A 57 10.73 17.79 -21.46
C ARG A 57 11.78 17.65 -22.54
N LYS A 58 11.62 16.63 -23.38
CA LYS A 58 12.45 16.39 -24.54
C LYS A 58 11.60 16.42 -25.80
N PRO A 59 11.99 17.22 -26.83
CA PRO A 59 11.29 17.22 -28.12
C PRO A 59 11.43 15.86 -28.80
N ALA A 60 10.51 15.57 -29.73
CA ALA A 60 10.55 14.36 -30.53
C ALA A 60 11.83 14.25 -31.36
N THR A 61 12.28 13.03 -31.61
CA THR A 61 13.33 12.76 -32.60
C THR A 61 12.79 13.00 -34.04
N GLN A 62 13.71 13.22 -34.97
CA GLN A 62 13.38 13.54 -36.33
C GLN A 62 12.43 12.51 -36.97
N GLY A 63 11.29 12.98 -37.50
CA GLY A 63 10.25 12.14 -38.11
C GLY A 63 9.20 11.59 -37.13
N MET A 64 9.33 11.91 -35.83
CA MET A 64 8.39 11.48 -34.79
C MET A 64 7.58 12.64 -34.19
N GLU A 65 7.63 13.82 -34.77
CA GLU A 65 7.06 15.08 -34.24
C GLU A 65 5.54 15.03 -34.11
N ASN A 66 4.88 14.22 -34.95
CA ASN A 66 3.42 14.08 -34.97
C ASN A 66 2.91 12.95 -34.03
N ARG A 67 3.76 12.35 -33.24
CA ARG A 67 3.34 11.34 -32.27
C ARG A 67 2.73 12.00 -31.03
N LYS A 68 1.81 11.29 -30.39
CA LYS A 68 1.26 11.70 -29.10
C LYS A 68 2.38 11.84 -28.06
N THR A 69 2.22 12.79 -27.15
CA THR A 69 3.19 13.00 -26.06
C THR A 69 3.06 11.90 -25.01
N VAL A 70 4.20 11.32 -24.62
CA VAL A 70 4.29 10.32 -23.55
C VAL A 70 4.88 10.95 -22.32
N ILE A 71 4.24 10.75 -21.18
CA ILE A 71 4.76 11.02 -19.85
C ILE A 71 5.40 9.73 -19.35
N LEU A 72 6.67 9.80 -18.95
CA LEU A 72 7.29 8.80 -18.09
C LEU A 72 7.26 9.34 -16.66
N GLN A 73 6.98 8.49 -15.68
CA GLN A 73 6.86 8.95 -14.31
C GLN A 73 7.48 7.94 -13.34
N SER A 74 8.25 8.48 -12.41
CA SER A 74 8.89 7.76 -11.30
C SER A 74 8.92 8.65 -10.05
N HIS A 75 9.10 8.06 -8.86
CA HIS A 75 9.32 8.87 -7.66
C HIS A 75 10.80 9.00 -7.34
N MET A 76 11.20 10.18 -6.86
CA MET A 76 12.62 10.50 -6.63
C MET A 76 13.11 10.18 -5.23
N ASP A 77 12.23 9.99 -4.27
CA ASP A 77 12.56 9.63 -2.88
C ASP A 77 12.87 8.13 -2.73
N MET A 78 13.24 7.72 -1.55
CA MET A 78 13.43 6.31 -1.18
C MET A 78 13.18 6.11 0.31
N VAL A 79 12.71 4.93 0.68
CA VAL A 79 12.72 4.46 2.07
C VAL A 79 14.15 4.29 2.54
N CYS A 80 14.47 4.87 3.69
CA CYS A 80 15.79 4.79 4.30
C CYS A 80 15.74 3.84 5.50
N ASP A 81 16.12 2.58 5.28
CA ASP A 81 16.28 1.56 6.33
C ASP A 81 17.68 0.94 6.30
N LYS A 82 18.17 0.46 7.43
CA LYS A 82 19.51 -0.10 7.56
C LYS A 82 19.57 -1.23 8.60
N LEU A 83 20.57 -2.08 8.46
CA LEU A 83 20.92 -3.03 9.51
C LEU A 83 21.30 -2.30 10.81
N VAL A 84 20.97 -2.89 11.96
CA VAL A 84 21.14 -2.28 13.28
C VAL A 84 22.58 -1.78 13.52
N ASP A 85 23.58 -2.54 13.06
CA ASP A 85 25.00 -2.26 13.28
C ASP A 85 25.67 -1.56 12.09
N TYR A 86 24.92 -1.12 11.07
CA TYR A 86 25.49 -0.42 9.92
C TYR A 86 25.43 1.10 10.15
N GLU A 87 26.60 1.76 9.96
CA GLU A 87 26.72 3.20 10.14
C GLU A 87 26.55 3.93 8.79
N ILE A 88 25.53 4.76 8.69
CA ILE A 88 25.23 5.63 7.55
C ILE A 88 24.43 6.85 8.00
N ASP A 89 24.71 7.99 7.41
CA ASP A 89 23.88 9.20 7.48
C ASP A 89 23.14 9.37 6.14
N PHE A 90 21.88 8.97 6.10
CA PHE A 90 21.05 9.06 4.89
C PHE A 90 20.84 10.49 4.36
N ASP A 91 21.17 11.51 5.13
CA ASP A 91 21.13 12.89 4.66
C ASP A 91 22.39 13.31 3.92
N ASN A 92 23.52 12.60 4.10
CA ASN A 92 24.80 13.03 3.58
C ASN A 92 25.61 11.95 2.87
N ASP A 93 25.40 10.68 3.19
CA ASP A 93 26.19 9.58 2.65
C ASP A 93 25.54 8.94 1.41
N PRO A 94 26.33 8.50 0.43
CA PRO A 94 25.84 7.75 -0.72
C PRO A 94 25.48 6.31 -0.36
N ILE A 95 24.55 5.72 -1.13
CA ILE A 95 24.25 4.29 -1.07
C ILE A 95 25.36 3.49 -1.76
N LYS A 96 25.98 2.56 -1.03
CA LYS A 96 27.04 1.70 -1.55
C LYS A 96 26.44 0.40 -2.09
N THR A 97 26.51 0.24 -3.41
CA THR A 97 25.94 -0.90 -4.10
C THR A 97 26.97 -1.95 -4.48
N TYR A 98 26.57 -3.23 -4.53
CA TYR A 98 27.39 -4.33 -5.04
C TYR A 98 26.54 -5.34 -5.81
N VAL A 99 27.20 -6.20 -6.61
CA VAL A 99 26.52 -7.24 -7.39
C VAL A 99 26.66 -8.56 -6.67
N ASP A 100 25.54 -9.22 -6.47
CA ASP A 100 25.43 -10.59 -5.94
C ASP A 100 24.72 -11.50 -6.96
N GLY A 101 25.50 -12.26 -7.72
CA GLY A 101 24.98 -13.09 -8.81
C GLY A 101 24.29 -12.26 -9.89
N GLU A 102 22.98 -12.44 -10.07
CA GLU A 102 22.14 -11.68 -11.01
C GLU A 102 21.43 -10.48 -10.35
N TRP A 103 21.77 -10.17 -9.10
CA TRP A 103 21.15 -9.11 -8.33
C TRP A 103 22.11 -7.97 -8.04
N LEU A 104 21.59 -6.74 -8.12
CA LEU A 104 22.22 -5.56 -7.55
C LEU A 104 21.58 -5.29 -6.19
N THR A 105 22.38 -5.03 -5.17
CA THR A 105 21.93 -4.73 -3.80
C THR A 105 22.83 -3.68 -3.15
N ALA A 106 22.53 -3.30 -1.90
CA ALA A 106 23.29 -2.31 -1.13
C ALA A 106 23.97 -2.94 0.10
N GLU A 107 25.06 -2.30 0.56
CA GLU A 107 25.79 -2.72 1.76
C GLU A 107 25.04 -2.28 3.02
N GLY A 108 24.21 -3.16 3.59
CA GLY A 108 23.59 -2.95 4.89
C GLY A 108 22.48 -1.88 4.95
N THR A 109 22.02 -1.41 3.80
CA THR A 109 20.94 -0.42 3.67
C THR A 109 19.94 -0.84 2.61
N THR A 110 18.78 -0.18 2.54
CA THR A 110 17.94 -0.15 1.35
C THR A 110 18.76 0.26 0.14
N LEU A 111 18.44 -0.29 -1.04
CA LEU A 111 19.12 0.00 -2.31
C LEU A 111 18.60 1.29 -2.96
N GLY A 112 17.29 1.58 -2.77
CA GLY A 112 16.57 2.66 -3.44
C GLY A 112 16.40 2.41 -4.94
N ALA A 113 16.29 1.15 -5.37
CA ALA A 113 15.90 0.82 -6.74
C ALA A 113 14.41 1.09 -6.97
N ASP A 114 13.63 1.02 -5.95
CA ASP A 114 12.30 1.57 -5.79
C ASP A 114 12.40 3.08 -5.45
N ASP A 115 12.03 4.06 -6.29
CA ASP A 115 11.89 3.93 -7.76
C ASP A 115 13.07 4.63 -8.49
N GLY A 116 14.26 4.56 -7.86
CA GLY A 116 15.48 5.12 -8.45
C GLY A 116 15.88 4.49 -9.80
N ILE A 117 15.41 3.25 -10.08
CA ILE A 117 15.69 2.62 -11.39
C ILE A 117 14.78 3.21 -12.48
N GLY A 118 13.53 3.56 -12.15
CA GLY A 118 12.65 4.32 -13.03
C GLY A 118 13.23 5.69 -13.35
N CYS A 119 13.66 6.43 -12.33
CA CYS A 119 14.38 7.70 -12.50
C CYS A 119 15.61 7.54 -13.42
N ALA A 120 16.36 6.45 -13.27
CA ALA A 120 17.54 6.19 -14.09
C ALA A 120 17.20 5.90 -15.56
N MET A 121 16.11 5.19 -15.83
CA MET A 121 15.61 4.96 -17.19
C MET A 121 15.17 6.27 -17.84
N GLU A 122 14.46 7.13 -17.13
CA GLU A 122 14.08 8.45 -17.62
C GLU A 122 15.30 9.31 -17.96
N LEU A 123 16.30 9.41 -17.06
CA LEU A 123 17.52 10.16 -17.33
C LEU A 123 18.34 9.57 -18.49
N ALA A 124 18.40 8.25 -18.63
CA ALA A 124 19.07 7.58 -19.74
C ALA A 124 18.42 7.92 -21.09
N LEU A 125 17.09 7.94 -21.12
CA LEU A 125 16.32 8.32 -22.31
C LEU A 125 16.50 9.81 -22.63
N LEU A 126 16.44 10.69 -21.65
CA LEU A 126 16.67 12.12 -21.81
C LEU A 126 18.08 12.43 -22.34
N ALA A 127 19.10 11.67 -21.92
CA ALA A 127 20.48 11.83 -22.36
C ALA A 127 20.79 11.26 -23.77
N SER A 128 19.89 10.43 -24.34
CA SER A 128 20.14 9.75 -25.60
C SER A 128 19.92 10.68 -26.81
N ASP A 129 20.68 10.49 -27.87
CA ASP A 129 20.49 11.19 -29.14
C ASP A 129 20.04 10.24 -30.29
N ASP A 130 20.02 8.94 -30.04
CA ASP A 130 19.83 7.89 -31.04
C ASP A 130 18.56 7.03 -30.81
N ILE A 131 17.78 7.30 -29.79
CA ILE A 131 16.53 6.60 -29.48
C ILE A 131 15.35 7.29 -30.19
N GLU A 132 14.61 6.55 -31.00
CA GLU A 132 13.41 7.05 -31.69
C GLU A 132 12.23 7.20 -30.73
N HIS A 133 11.72 8.43 -30.57
CA HIS A 133 10.56 8.73 -29.71
C HIS A 133 9.81 9.97 -30.15
N GLY A 134 8.51 10.04 -29.88
CA GLY A 134 7.70 11.26 -29.94
C GLY A 134 8.10 12.28 -28.84
N PRO A 135 7.33 13.37 -28.65
CA PRO A 135 7.58 14.27 -27.51
C PRO A 135 7.46 13.53 -26.19
N ILE A 136 8.39 13.79 -25.24
CA ILE A 136 8.44 13.12 -23.92
C ILE A 136 8.40 14.16 -22.81
N GLU A 137 7.66 13.84 -21.75
CA GLU A 137 7.72 14.49 -20.44
C GLU A 137 8.19 13.45 -19.41
N CYS A 138 9.35 13.66 -18.79
CA CYS A 138 9.81 12.87 -17.65
C CYS A 138 9.44 13.58 -16.37
N VAL A 139 8.69 12.92 -15.49
CA VAL A 139 8.11 13.47 -14.26
C VAL A 139 8.61 12.70 -13.05
N PHE A 140 9.33 13.41 -12.21
CA PHE A 140 9.89 12.89 -10.97
C PHE A 140 9.10 13.46 -9.80
N THR A 141 8.33 12.61 -9.12
CA THR A 141 7.53 13.00 -7.96
C THR A 141 8.33 12.89 -6.67
N ARG A 142 7.96 13.66 -5.65
CA ARG A 142 8.55 13.59 -4.32
C ARG A 142 7.63 12.94 -3.31
N ASP A 143 8.23 12.39 -2.23
CA ASP A 143 7.52 11.88 -1.04
C ASP A 143 6.37 10.92 -1.41
N GLU A 144 6.65 9.97 -2.28
CA GLU A 144 5.72 8.87 -2.61
C GLU A 144 5.52 7.98 -1.40
N GLU A 145 6.61 7.50 -0.82
CA GLU A 145 6.75 6.45 0.17
C GLU A 145 6.09 6.73 1.52
N THR A 146 5.86 7.99 1.85
CA THR A 146 5.28 8.36 3.15
C THR A 146 3.94 9.05 3.07
N GLY A 147 3.43 9.34 1.85
CA GLY A 147 2.14 9.99 1.73
C GLY A 147 1.68 10.43 0.36
N LEU A 148 2.39 10.06 -0.73
CA LEU A 148 2.07 10.46 -2.11
C LEU A 148 2.00 12.00 -2.26
N THR A 149 2.75 12.74 -1.44
CA THR A 149 2.59 14.20 -1.27
C THR A 149 2.88 14.96 -2.57
N GLY A 150 3.85 14.48 -3.37
CA GLY A 150 4.18 15.05 -4.68
C GLY A 150 3.00 14.96 -5.63
N ALA A 151 2.46 13.78 -5.83
CA ALA A 151 1.31 13.56 -6.70
C ALA A 151 0.06 14.26 -6.18
N GLU A 152 -0.17 14.27 -4.85
CA GLU A 152 -1.30 14.98 -4.24
C GLU A 152 -1.21 16.50 -4.44
N GLY A 153 -0.03 17.08 -4.32
CA GLY A 153 0.21 18.52 -4.48
C GLY A 153 0.28 18.99 -5.93
N MET A 154 0.47 18.10 -6.90
CA MET A 154 0.63 18.43 -8.32
C MET A 154 -0.63 19.10 -8.86
N LYS A 155 -0.47 20.25 -9.52
CA LYS A 155 -1.59 21.00 -10.13
C LYS A 155 -1.88 20.52 -11.55
N ALA A 156 -3.15 20.59 -11.94
CA ALA A 156 -3.55 20.32 -13.34
C ALA A 156 -2.78 21.22 -14.31
N GLY A 157 -2.29 20.64 -15.42
CA GLY A 157 -1.49 21.33 -16.44
C GLY A 157 0.01 21.30 -16.18
N PHE A 158 0.51 20.70 -15.11
CA PHE A 158 1.94 20.42 -14.94
C PHE A 158 2.44 19.39 -15.96
N MET A 159 1.68 18.31 -16.13
CA MET A 159 1.81 17.35 -17.22
C MET A 159 0.84 17.72 -18.37
N THR A 160 1.25 17.48 -19.60
CA THR A 160 0.44 17.79 -20.81
C THR A 160 0.32 16.62 -21.78
N GLY A 161 0.98 15.50 -21.50
CA GLY A 161 0.97 14.31 -22.36
C GLY A 161 -0.38 13.59 -22.43
N ASP A 162 -0.53 12.77 -23.48
CA ASP A 162 -1.72 11.93 -23.72
C ASP A 162 -1.67 10.58 -23.03
N PHE A 163 -0.45 10.05 -22.88
CA PHE A 163 -0.16 8.74 -22.30
C PHE A 163 0.80 8.90 -21.12
N LEU A 164 0.61 8.08 -20.09
CA LEU A 164 1.55 8.01 -18.96
C LEU A 164 2.00 6.57 -18.73
N ILE A 165 3.30 6.38 -18.67
CA ILE A 165 3.96 5.14 -18.24
C ILE A 165 4.61 5.42 -16.89
N ASN A 166 4.05 4.86 -15.82
CA ASN A 166 4.67 4.83 -14.52
C ASN A 166 5.67 3.68 -14.47
N LEU A 167 6.87 3.90 -13.92
CA LEU A 167 7.98 2.96 -13.92
C LEU A 167 8.21 2.28 -12.56
N ASP A 168 7.26 2.43 -11.67
CA ASP A 168 7.30 2.07 -10.25
C ASP A 168 6.70 0.68 -9.95
N SER A 169 6.77 -0.25 -10.90
CA SER A 169 6.34 -1.64 -10.68
C SER A 169 7.51 -2.58 -10.46
N GLU A 170 7.30 -3.60 -9.65
CA GLU A 170 8.35 -4.45 -9.08
C GLU A 170 8.43 -5.87 -9.68
N ASP A 171 7.66 -6.16 -10.73
CA ASP A 171 7.65 -7.48 -11.36
C ASP A 171 7.68 -7.38 -12.89
N GLU A 172 8.80 -7.77 -13.50
CA GLU A 172 8.92 -7.85 -14.95
C GLU A 172 7.89 -8.83 -15.53
N GLY A 173 7.23 -8.42 -16.61
CA GLY A 173 6.18 -9.20 -17.26
C GLY A 173 4.79 -8.99 -16.69
N GLU A 174 4.65 -8.18 -15.66
CA GLU A 174 3.37 -7.70 -15.15
C GLU A 174 3.13 -6.23 -15.58
N ILE A 175 1.92 -5.93 -16.01
CA ILE A 175 1.52 -4.58 -16.42
C ILE A 175 0.33 -4.18 -15.55
N PHE A 176 0.53 -3.17 -14.71
CA PHE A 176 -0.54 -2.65 -13.88
C PHE A 176 -1.38 -1.64 -14.67
N VAL A 177 -2.69 -1.77 -14.56
CA VAL A 177 -3.69 -0.98 -15.27
C VAL A 177 -4.81 -0.48 -14.37
N SER A 178 -4.70 -0.76 -13.07
CA SER A 178 -5.69 -0.40 -12.05
C SER A 178 -5.05 -0.39 -10.67
N CYS A 179 -5.48 0.53 -9.80
CA CYS A 179 -5.16 0.48 -8.38
C CYS A 179 -6.38 0.85 -7.54
N ALA A 180 -6.42 0.37 -6.29
CA ALA A 180 -7.49 0.72 -5.37
C ALA A 180 -7.27 2.12 -4.79
N GLY A 181 -8.36 2.88 -4.68
CA GLY A 181 -8.46 3.98 -3.74
C GLY A 181 -8.67 3.45 -2.31
N GLY A 182 -8.36 4.28 -1.34
CA GLY A 182 -8.47 3.92 0.07
C GLY A 182 -9.04 5.03 0.93
N ARG A 183 -9.79 4.65 1.96
CA ARG A 183 -10.35 5.59 2.94
C ARG A 183 -10.45 4.92 4.31
N ASN A 184 -10.16 5.67 5.35
CA ASN A 184 -10.34 5.22 6.72
C ASN A 184 -11.67 5.71 7.27
N THR A 185 -12.39 4.82 7.97
CA THR A 185 -13.55 5.16 8.78
C THR A 185 -13.16 5.01 10.26
N THR A 186 -13.37 6.07 11.02
CA THR A 186 -13.19 6.08 12.48
C THR A 186 -14.54 6.02 13.17
N ALA A 187 -14.60 5.29 14.29
CA ALA A 187 -15.78 5.27 15.13
C ALA A 187 -15.38 5.40 16.61
N LYS A 188 -16.24 6.06 17.37
CA LYS A 188 -16.00 6.34 18.78
C LYS A 188 -17.24 6.10 19.62
N PHE A 189 -17.12 5.22 20.62
CA PHE A 189 -18.10 5.06 21.68
C PHE A 189 -17.62 5.82 22.90
N THR A 190 -18.47 6.70 23.44
CA THR A 190 -18.23 7.36 24.73
C THR A 190 -19.03 6.62 25.80
N PHE A 191 -18.44 6.34 26.95
CA PHE A 191 -19.05 5.59 28.03
C PHE A 191 -18.66 6.11 29.41
N ARG A 192 -19.39 5.63 30.43
CA ARG A 192 -19.03 5.80 31.84
C ARG A 192 -18.48 4.50 32.37
N ARG A 193 -17.52 4.61 33.28
CA ARG A 193 -17.05 3.47 34.08
C ARG A 193 -18.05 3.19 35.19
N THR A 194 -18.32 1.91 35.41
CA THR A 194 -19.21 1.42 36.48
C THR A 194 -18.51 0.34 37.29
N GLU A 195 -18.83 0.28 38.57
CA GLU A 195 -18.36 -0.81 39.42
C GLU A 195 -19.24 -2.04 39.25
N VAL A 196 -18.65 -3.22 39.38
CA VAL A 196 -19.39 -4.47 39.41
C VAL A 196 -19.76 -4.86 40.84
N PRO A 197 -20.87 -5.60 41.04
CA PRO A 197 -21.22 -6.12 42.38
C PRO A 197 -20.11 -6.98 42.98
N ALA A 198 -20.12 -7.14 44.30
CA ALA A 198 -19.27 -8.12 44.97
C ALA A 198 -19.50 -9.53 44.45
N GLY A 199 -18.45 -10.34 44.36
CA GLY A 199 -18.54 -11.70 43.84
C GLY A 199 -18.25 -11.85 42.35
N TYR A 200 -17.77 -10.78 41.70
CA TYR A 200 -17.24 -10.85 40.33
C TYR A 200 -15.76 -11.22 40.30
N PHE A 201 -15.38 -11.97 39.26
CA PHE A 201 -14.03 -12.40 38.97
C PHE A 201 -13.55 -11.74 37.65
N PHE A 202 -12.32 -11.20 37.64
CA PHE A 202 -11.76 -10.52 36.45
C PHE A 202 -10.80 -11.42 35.71
N MET A 203 -10.97 -11.45 34.39
CA MET A 203 -10.14 -12.23 33.48
C MET A 203 -9.66 -11.37 32.31
N ARG A 204 -8.38 -11.55 32.00
CA ARG A 204 -7.76 -11.02 30.77
C ARG A 204 -7.57 -12.14 29.78
N ALA A 205 -8.19 -12.02 28.62
CA ALA A 205 -7.96 -12.89 27.48
C ALA A 205 -7.05 -12.22 26.47
N GLN A 206 -6.15 -13.00 25.86
CA GLN A 206 -5.25 -12.53 24.81
C GLN A 206 -5.19 -13.55 23.67
N LEU A 207 -5.13 -13.03 22.43
CA LEU A 207 -4.79 -13.76 21.23
C LEU A 207 -3.55 -13.12 20.62
N LYS A 208 -2.55 -13.93 20.28
CA LYS A 208 -1.30 -13.54 19.63
C LYS A 208 -0.90 -14.56 18.58
N GLY A 209 0.12 -14.22 17.79
CA GLY A 209 0.74 -15.17 16.85
C GLY A 209 -0.01 -15.30 15.52
N LEU A 210 -0.96 -14.41 15.22
CA LEU A 210 -1.55 -14.34 13.87
C LEU A 210 -0.53 -13.80 12.88
N VAL A 211 -0.65 -14.22 11.62
CA VAL A 211 0.26 -13.82 10.53
C VAL A 211 0.08 -12.34 10.20
N GLY A 212 -1.17 -11.85 10.14
CA GLY A 212 -1.46 -10.47 9.74
C GLY A 212 -1.12 -10.20 8.27
N GLY A 213 -0.69 -8.98 7.97
CA GLY A 213 -0.30 -8.55 6.64
C GLY A 213 -0.85 -7.17 6.27
N HIS A 214 -0.59 -6.73 5.03
CA HIS A 214 -1.12 -5.48 4.50
C HIS A 214 -2.63 -5.60 4.24
N SER A 215 -3.41 -4.59 4.65
CA SER A 215 -4.88 -4.61 4.54
C SER A 215 -5.40 -4.53 3.10
N GLY A 216 -4.54 -4.25 2.13
CA GLY A 216 -4.82 -4.31 0.70
C GLY A 216 -4.33 -5.62 0.09
N ASP A 217 -3.03 -5.77 -0.10
CA ASP A 217 -2.42 -6.87 -0.87
C ASP A 217 -2.55 -8.26 -0.24
N ASP A 218 -2.72 -8.30 1.09
CA ASP A 218 -2.89 -9.57 1.79
C ASP A 218 -4.34 -9.89 2.15
N ILE A 219 -5.31 -9.00 1.87
CA ILE A 219 -6.71 -9.20 2.25
C ILE A 219 -7.32 -10.44 1.57
N ASN A 220 -6.88 -10.76 0.35
CA ASN A 220 -7.28 -11.92 -0.41
C ASN A 220 -6.78 -13.26 0.17
N LYS A 221 -5.78 -13.21 1.03
CA LYS A 221 -5.23 -14.40 1.70
C LYS A 221 -6.11 -14.90 2.83
N GLN A 222 -7.17 -14.16 3.17
CA GLN A 222 -8.18 -14.52 4.17
C GLN A 222 -7.59 -14.91 5.53
N ARG A 223 -6.53 -14.21 5.94
CA ARG A 223 -5.89 -14.42 7.24
C ARG A 223 -6.80 -13.96 8.38
N ALA A 224 -6.59 -14.55 9.53
CA ALA A 224 -7.35 -14.22 10.73
C ALA A 224 -7.14 -12.74 11.16
N ASN A 225 -8.22 -12.09 11.60
CA ASN A 225 -8.22 -10.75 12.17
C ASN A 225 -8.53 -10.85 13.68
N ALA A 226 -7.57 -10.48 14.53
CA ALA A 226 -7.69 -10.60 15.99
C ALA A 226 -8.92 -9.87 16.56
N ILE A 227 -9.30 -8.70 16.00
CA ILE A 227 -10.46 -7.94 16.43
C ILE A 227 -11.74 -8.73 16.20
N LYS A 228 -11.89 -9.31 15.00
CA LYS A 228 -13.10 -10.09 14.65
C LYS A 228 -13.22 -11.35 15.50
N LEU A 229 -12.11 -12.05 15.75
CA LEU A 229 -12.10 -13.27 16.56
C LEU A 229 -12.46 -12.98 18.01
N LEU A 230 -11.81 -11.98 18.62
CA LEU A 230 -12.10 -11.60 20.00
C LEU A 230 -13.51 -11.02 20.14
N GLY A 231 -13.97 -10.23 19.16
CA GLY A 231 -15.35 -9.74 19.10
C GLY A 231 -16.39 -10.86 19.01
N ARG A 232 -16.13 -11.89 18.18
CA ARG A 232 -16.96 -13.09 18.05
C ARG A 232 -17.13 -13.85 19.37
N PHE A 233 -16.02 -14.05 20.10
CA PHE A 233 -16.08 -14.67 21.41
C PHE A 233 -16.93 -13.83 22.40
N LEU A 234 -16.64 -12.54 22.51
CA LEU A 234 -17.39 -11.65 23.39
C LEU A 234 -18.89 -11.60 23.06
N PHE A 235 -19.22 -11.59 21.77
CA PHE A 235 -20.62 -11.61 21.34
C PHE A 235 -21.32 -12.89 21.81
N ALA A 236 -20.71 -14.05 21.65
CA ALA A 236 -21.23 -15.32 22.11
C ALA A 236 -21.45 -15.33 23.64
N GLU A 237 -20.42 -14.96 24.39
CA GLU A 237 -20.45 -15.01 25.85
C GLU A 237 -21.42 -13.99 26.47
N MET A 238 -21.43 -12.75 25.97
CA MET A 238 -22.35 -11.72 26.47
C MET A 238 -23.81 -11.97 26.05
N THR A 239 -24.03 -12.82 25.06
CA THR A 239 -25.38 -13.28 24.68
C THR A 239 -25.82 -14.49 25.51
N LYS A 240 -24.89 -15.41 25.78
CA LYS A 240 -25.15 -16.66 26.52
C LYS A 240 -25.30 -16.43 28.02
N TYR A 241 -24.51 -15.52 28.60
CA TYR A 241 -24.44 -15.30 30.05
C TYR A 241 -24.75 -13.86 30.42
N GLU A 242 -25.78 -13.68 31.24
CA GLU A 242 -26.30 -12.35 31.58
C GLU A 242 -25.38 -11.51 32.46
N GLY A 243 -24.39 -12.07 33.12
CA GLY A 243 -23.49 -11.37 34.05
C GLY A 243 -22.19 -10.91 33.47
N VAL A 244 -21.84 -11.21 32.22
CA VAL A 244 -20.55 -10.83 31.61
C VAL A 244 -20.49 -9.33 31.40
N ARG A 245 -19.43 -8.69 31.87
CA ARG A 245 -19.15 -7.23 31.75
C ARG A 245 -17.80 -6.99 31.10
N LEU A 246 -17.72 -6.07 30.16
CA LEU A 246 -16.49 -5.69 29.46
C LEU A 246 -15.81 -4.53 30.21
N ALA A 247 -14.53 -4.66 30.50
CA ALA A 247 -13.72 -3.59 31.07
C ALA A 247 -12.80 -2.92 30.05
N GLN A 248 -12.22 -3.70 29.12
CA GLN A 248 -11.25 -3.23 28.17
C GLN A 248 -11.24 -4.09 26.90
N PHE A 249 -10.95 -3.47 25.75
CA PHE A 249 -10.67 -4.16 24.48
C PHE A 249 -9.60 -3.38 23.72
N ASN A 250 -8.47 -4.03 23.40
CA ASN A 250 -7.38 -3.43 22.64
C ASN A 250 -6.85 -4.41 21.60
N SER A 251 -6.72 -3.98 20.36
CA SER A 251 -6.17 -4.79 19.29
C SER A 251 -5.75 -3.91 18.11
N GLY A 252 -4.70 -4.32 17.40
CA GLY A 252 -4.18 -3.60 16.24
C GLY A 252 -3.50 -2.27 16.58
N LYS A 253 -2.71 -1.75 15.64
CA LYS A 253 -1.96 -0.50 15.81
C LYS A 253 -1.96 0.36 14.56
N LEU A 254 -1.89 -0.25 13.37
CA LEU A 254 -1.74 0.41 12.09
C LEU A 254 -3.03 0.31 11.29
N HIS A 255 -3.46 1.41 10.67
CA HIS A 255 -4.68 1.46 9.88
C HIS A 255 -4.62 0.58 8.62
N ASN A 256 -3.43 0.36 8.07
CA ASN A 256 -3.19 -0.42 6.85
C ASN A 256 -2.73 -1.86 7.11
N ALA A 257 -2.88 -2.37 8.32
CA ALA A 257 -2.47 -3.73 8.68
C ALA A 257 -3.66 -4.57 9.18
N ILE A 258 -3.64 -5.88 8.90
CA ILE A 258 -4.55 -6.86 9.49
C ILE A 258 -4.07 -7.12 10.93
N PRO A 259 -4.91 -6.91 11.97
CA PRO A 259 -4.51 -7.08 13.38
C PRO A 259 -4.02 -8.49 13.71
N ARG A 260 -2.80 -8.58 14.23
CA ARG A 260 -2.10 -9.85 14.55
C ARG A 260 -2.28 -10.30 15.98
N ASP A 261 -2.69 -9.38 16.86
CA ASP A 261 -2.84 -9.60 18.27
C ASP A 261 -3.97 -8.76 18.86
N GLY A 262 -4.46 -9.15 20.01
CA GLY A 262 -5.45 -8.39 20.74
C GLY A 262 -5.71 -8.96 22.13
N MET A 263 -6.39 -8.17 22.94
CA MET A 263 -6.79 -8.54 24.27
C MET A 263 -8.10 -7.88 24.68
N PHE A 264 -8.80 -8.53 25.58
CA PHE A 264 -9.89 -7.90 26.34
C PHE A 264 -9.80 -8.26 27.82
N VAL A 265 -10.47 -7.47 28.65
CA VAL A 265 -10.69 -7.74 30.06
C VAL A 265 -12.18 -7.78 30.33
N ILE A 266 -12.63 -8.87 30.96
CA ILE A 266 -14.02 -9.04 31.38
C ILE A 266 -14.12 -9.29 32.88
N ALA A 267 -15.24 -8.88 33.44
CA ALA A 267 -15.67 -9.27 34.78
C ALA A 267 -16.89 -10.21 34.66
N VAL A 268 -16.87 -11.33 35.35
CA VAL A 268 -17.93 -12.34 35.31
C VAL A 268 -18.33 -12.74 36.72
N PRO A 269 -19.59 -13.12 37.00
CA PRO A 269 -19.95 -13.75 38.24
C PRO A 269 -19.04 -14.92 38.52
N HIS A 270 -18.63 -15.10 39.80
CA HIS A 270 -17.62 -16.09 40.19
C HIS A 270 -18.00 -17.52 39.80
N ASP A 271 -19.29 -17.85 39.84
CA ASP A 271 -19.84 -19.16 39.48
C ASP A 271 -19.76 -19.45 37.97
N LEU A 272 -19.65 -18.43 37.11
CA LEU A 272 -19.48 -18.58 35.67
C LEU A 272 -18.01 -18.69 35.22
N LYS A 273 -17.06 -18.46 36.13
CA LYS A 273 -15.63 -18.41 35.82
C LYS A 273 -15.13 -19.62 35.01
N GLU A 274 -15.44 -20.82 35.49
CA GLU A 274 -14.95 -22.05 34.84
C GLU A 274 -15.70 -22.36 33.53
N ASN A 275 -16.96 -21.94 33.41
CA ASN A 275 -17.72 -22.04 32.18
C ASN A 275 -17.08 -21.17 31.09
N ILE A 276 -16.77 -19.90 31.41
CA ILE A 276 -16.12 -18.96 30.44
C ILE A 276 -14.76 -19.48 29.98
N LYS A 277 -13.96 -20.05 30.88
CA LYS A 277 -12.68 -20.67 30.55
C LYS A 277 -12.84 -21.90 29.64
N ALA A 278 -13.83 -22.73 29.91
CA ALA A 278 -14.11 -23.88 29.08
C ALA A 278 -14.58 -23.45 27.67
N ASP A 279 -15.49 -22.47 27.59
CA ASP A 279 -15.94 -21.89 26.33
C ASP A 279 -14.80 -21.24 25.55
N TRP A 280 -13.83 -20.55 26.25
CA TRP A 280 -12.62 -20.00 25.62
C TRP A 280 -11.75 -21.07 24.97
N ASN A 281 -11.51 -22.19 25.65
CA ASN A 281 -10.70 -23.28 25.13
C ASN A 281 -11.36 -23.98 23.94
N ILE A 282 -12.69 -24.17 23.99
CA ILE A 282 -13.46 -24.71 22.85
C ILE A 282 -13.36 -23.75 21.67
N PHE A 283 -13.63 -22.47 21.89
CA PHE A 283 -13.54 -21.44 20.85
C PHE A 283 -12.15 -21.37 20.22
N ALA A 284 -11.08 -21.45 21.05
CA ALA A 284 -9.69 -21.47 20.54
C ALA A 284 -9.47 -22.66 19.60
N SER A 285 -9.89 -23.85 20.00
CA SER A 285 -9.77 -25.05 19.15
C SER A 285 -10.55 -24.95 17.85
N ASP A 286 -11.77 -24.42 17.87
CA ASP A 286 -12.58 -24.22 16.67
C ASP A 286 -11.92 -23.23 15.70
N VAL A 287 -11.36 -22.13 16.22
CA VAL A 287 -10.67 -21.12 15.39
C VAL A 287 -9.35 -21.64 14.85
N GLU A 288 -8.57 -22.40 15.63
CA GLU A 288 -7.35 -23.07 15.15
C GLU A 288 -7.66 -24.02 13.98
N ASP A 289 -8.78 -24.73 14.01
CA ASP A 289 -9.24 -25.58 12.89
C ASP A 289 -9.67 -24.73 11.68
N GLU A 290 -10.43 -23.64 11.90
CA GLU A 290 -10.86 -22.72 10.83
C GLU A 290 -9.68 -22.13 10.05
N PHE A 291 -8.58 -21.78 10.75
CA PHE A 291 -7.42 -21.10 10.17
C PHE A 291 -6.14 -21.96 10.11
N HIS A 292 -6.27 -23.28 10.14
CA HIS A 292 -5.15 -24.22 10.17
C HIS A 292 -4.16 -24.08 8.99
N VAL A 293 -4.56 -23.45 7.89
CA VAL A 293 -3.72 -23.20 6.70
C VAL A 293 -3.01 -21.83 6.78
N THR A 294 -3.68 -20.81 7.27
CA THR A 294 -3.20 -19.43 7.19
C THR A 294 -2.50 -18.94 8.47
N ASP A 295 -2.96 -19.39 9.64
CA ASP A 295 -2.53 -18.84 10.93
C ASP A 295 -2.20 -19.95 11.94
N THR A 296 -1.10 -20.66 11.70
CA THR A 296 -0.71 -21.90 12.39
C THR A 296 -0.01 -21.67 13.75
N GLN A 297 0.24 -20.43 14.16
CA GLN A 297 1.01 -20.12 15.38
C GLN A 297 0.19 -19.31 16.40
N MET A 298 -1.12 -19.55 16.45
CA MET A 298 -1.99 -18.88 17.40
C MET A 298 -1.62 -19.22 18.85
N VAL A 299 -1.62 -18.21 19.71
CA VAL A 299 -1.42 -18.36 21.16
C VAL A 299 -2.60 -17.72 21.87
N TRP A 300 -3.35 -18.54 22.58
CA TRP A 300 -4.53 -18.18 23.34
C TRP A 300 -4.26 -18.25 24.83
N THR A 301 -4.52 -17.17 25.57
CA THR A 301 -4.39 -17.15 27.02
C THR A 301 -5.62 -16.52 27.67
N MET A 302 -6.03 -17.03 28.82
CA MET A 302 -7.05 -16.43 29.67
C MET A 302 -6.63 -16.57 31.14
N GLU A 303 -6.26 -15.46 31.72
CA GLU A 303 -5.66 -15.41 33.10
C GLU A 303 -6.46 -14.48 34.00
N SER A 304 -6.32 -14.68 35.29
CA SER A 304 -6.86 -13.76 36.30
C SER A 304 -6.15 -12.41 36.20
N THR A 305 -6.89 -11.33 36.44
CA THR A 305 -6.33 -9.98 36.52
C THR A 305 -6.96 -9.20 37.66
N ASP A 306 -6.36 -8.05 38.00
CA ASP A 306 -6.88 -7.18 39.06
C ASP A 306 -8.25 -6.62 38.68
N ALA A 307 -9.08 -6.36 39.71
CA ALA A 307 -10.36 -5.72 39.55
C ALA A 307 -10.20 -4.28 39.08
N GLN A 308 -11.07 -3.89 38.15
CA GLN A 308 -11.10 -2.53 37.58
C GLN A 308 -12.53 -2.16 37.22
N PRO A 309 -12.86 -0.86 37.12
CA PRO A 309 -14.17 -0.44 36.63
C PRO A 309 -14.44 -0.94 35.21
N VAL A 310 -15.68 -1.36 34.96
CA VAL A 310 -16.13 -1.87 33.67
C VAL A 310 -16.80 -0.77 32.84
N ILE A 311 -16.93 -1.01 31.55
CA ILE A 311 -17.70 -0.17 30.62
C ILE A 311 -19.20 -0.32 30.95
N GLU A 312 -19.94 0.77 30.92
CA GLU A 312 -21.41 0.76 31.07
C GLU A 312 -22.03 -0.33 30.15
N ASP A 313 -22.84 -1.21 30.74
CA ASP A 313 -23.28 -2.47 30.11
C ASP A 313 -23.94 -2.28 28.73
N GLN A 314 -24.80 -1.27 28.59
CA GLN A 314 -25.48 -1.02 27.32
C GLN A 314 -24.47 -0.61 26.22
N VAL A 315 -23.48 0.22 26.54
CA VAL A 315 -22.45 0.64 25.57
C VAL A 315 -21.55 -0.53 25.21
N ALA A 316 -21.15 -1.33 26.21
CA ALA A 316 -20.36 -2.54 25.99
C ALA A 316 -21.06 -3.54 25.04
N ARG A 317 -22.37 -3.79 25.26
CA ARG A 317 -23.16 -4.65 24.37
C ARG A 317 -23.27 -4.09 22.97
N ASN A 318 -23.61 -2.82 22.83
CA ASN A 318 -23.70 -2.15 21.54
C ASN A 318 -22.38 -2.23 20.77
N PHE A 319 -21.25 -1.98 21.45
CA PHE A 319 -19.92 -2.13 20.88
C PHE A 319 -19.65 -3.56 20.39
N VAL A 320 -19.91 -4.56 21.23
CA VAL A 320 -19.67 -5.96 20.86
C VAL A 320 -20.58 -6.40 19.71
N TYR A 321 -21.83 -5.93 19.67
CA TYR A 321 -22.77 -6.22 18.58
C TYR A 321 -22.29 -5.54 17.28
N ALA A 322 -21.77 -4.32 17.36
CA ALA A 322 -21.17 -3.65 16.22
C ALA A 322 -19.94 -4.40 15.68
N LEU A 323 -19.09 -4.92 16.58
CA LEU A 323 -17.94 -5.73 16.17
C LEU A 323 -18.35 -7.01 15.44
N GLN A 324 -19.42 -7.65 15.89
CA GLN A 324 -19.95 -8.84 15.22
C GLN A 324 -20.54 -8.49 13.85
N ALA A 325 -21.28 -7.38 13.74
CA ALA A 325 -22.02 -6.99 12.55
C ALA A 325 -21.17 -6.30 11.48
N VAL A 326 -20.08 -5.61 11.87
CA VAL A 326 -19.26 -4.84 10.94
C VAL A 326 -18.58 -5.72 9.90
N ASP A 327 -18.66 -5.31 8.63
CA ASP A 327 -18.02 -6.01 7.52
C ASP A 327 -16.50 -5.96 7.64
N ASN A 328 -15.85 -7.10 7.36
CA ASN A 328 -14.40 -7.25 7.35
C ASN A 328 -13.98 -8.31 6.32
N GLY A 329 -12.97 -8.03 5.53
CA GLY A 329 -12.48 -8.89 4.47
C GLY A 329 -12.93 -8.41 3.08
N ILE A 330 -13.05 -9.34 2.14
CA ILE A 330 -13.44 -9.08 0.77
C ILE A 330 -14.96 -8.87 0.70
N TYR A 331 -15.37 -7.76 0.09
CA TYR A 331 -16.77 -7.46 -0.20
C TYR A 331 -17.13 -7.76 -1.65
N ALA A 332 -16.25 -7.42 -2.60
CA ALA A 332 -16.46 -7.68 -4.02
C ALA A 332 -15.15 -8.08 -4.70
N ILE A 333 -15.28 -8.91 -5.74
CA ILE A 333 -14.22 -9.33 -6.65
C ILE A 333 -14.46 -8.66 -8.00
N CYS A 334 -13.37 -8.21 -8.65
CA CYS A 334 -13.41 -7.58 -9.95
C CYS A 334 -13.98 -8.54 -10.99
N GLN A 335 -14.94 -8.04 -11.78
CA GLN A 335 -15.61 -8.82 -12.82
C GLN A 335 -14.99 -8.62 -14.21
N ASP A 336 -14.01 -7.72 -14.34
CA ASP A 336 -13.32 -7.52 -15.60
C ASP A 336 -12.48 -8.76 -15.94
N PRO A 337 -12.59 -9.33 -17.17
CA PRO A 337 -11.87 -10.54 -17.55
C PRO A 337 -10.34 -10.42 -17.45
N GLU A 338 -9.77 -9.25 -17.68
CA GLU A 338 -8.32 -9.02 -17.58
C GLU A 338 -7.84 -8.89 -16.12
N LEU A 339 -8.73 -8.49 -15.20
CA LEU A 339 -8.47 -8.35 -13.77
C LEU A 339 -9.19 -9.43 -12.93
N ASN A 340 -9.59 -10.53 -13.56
CA ASN A 340 -10.38 -11.57 -12.90
C ASN A 340 -9.64 -12.17 -11.69
N GLY A 341 -10.35 -12.20 -10.57
CA GLY A 341 -9.81 -12.66 -9.28
C GLY A 341 -9.17 -11.55 -8.43
N MET A 342 -8.96 -10.35 -8.96
CA MET A 342 -8.55 -9.20 -8.16
C MET A 342 -9.67 -8.80 -7.19
N VAL A 343 -9.30 -8.43 -5.97
CA VAL A 343 -10.23 -7.82 -5.03
C VAL A 343 -10.65 -6.44 -5.56
N GLU A 344 -11.96 -6.25 -5.74
CA GLU A 344 -12.51 -4.95 -6.11
C GLU A 344 -12.69 -4.06 -4.89
N THR A 345 -13.39 -4.58 -3.87
CA THR A 345 -13.78 -3.83 -2.66
C THR A 345 -13.53 -4.67 -1.42
N SER A 346 -12.93 -4.06 -0.41
CA SER A 346 -12.66 -4.68 0.88
C SER A 346 -12.82 -3.71 2.05
N SER A 347 -12.94 -4.27 3.25
CA SER A 347 -12.87 -3.55 4.52
C SER A 347 -11.98 -4.32 5.49
N ASN A 348 -11.15 -3.62 6.24
CA ASN A 348 -10.35 -4.18 7.33
C ASN A 348 -10.57 -3.38 8.60
N ILE A 349 -11.12 -4.01 9.65
CA ILE A 349 -11.12 -3.41 10.97
C ILE A 349 -9.70 -3.51 11.52
N ALA A 350 -9.05 -2.35 11.69
CA ALA A 350 -7.60 -2.27 11.82
C ALA A 350 -7.09 -2.04 13.25
N SER A 351 -7.81 -1.23 14.03
CA SER A 351 -7.41 -1.00 15.42
C SER A 351 -8.58 -0.66 16.32
N ILE A 352 -8.47 -1.07 17.57
CA ILE A 352 -9.38 -0.69 18.66
C ILE A 352 -8.54 -0.38 19.90
N VAL A 353 -8.80 0.79 20.49
CA VAL A 353 -8.14 1.24 21.71
C VAL A 353 -9.19 1.73 22.69
N THR A 354 -9.23 1.12 23.87
CA THR A 354 -10.04 1.56 25.00
C THR A 354 -9.22 2.51 25.88
N SER A 355 -9.74 3.71 26.10
CA SER A 355 -9.24 4.68 27.08
C SER A 355 -10.12 4.71 28.34
N ASP A 356 -10.01 5.75 29.16
CA ASP A 356 -10.78 5.87 30.41
C ASP A 356 -12.29 5.96 30.17
N ASN A 357 -12.72 6.64 29.11
CA ASN A 357 -14.12 6.93 28.82
C ASN A 357 -14.50 6.78 27.34
N GLU A 358 -13.60 6.27 26.50
CA GLU A 358 -13.85 6.11 25.08
C GLU A 358 -13.31 4.77 24.54
N ILE A 359 -13.99 4.22 23.53
CA ILE A 359 -13.46 3.19 22.65
C ILE A 359 -13.29 3.82 21.28
N ASN A 360 -12.05 3.89 20.82
CA ASN A 360 -11.71 4.40 19.49
C ASN A 360 -11.44 3.25 18.54
N ILE A 361 -12.05 3.29 17.37
CA ILE A 361 -12.01 2.25 16.35
C ILE A 361 -11.55 2.88 15.05
N VAL A 362 -10.64 2.20 14.34
CA VAL A 362 -10.24 2.57 12.98
C VAL A 362 -10.44 1.36 12.08
N SER A 363 -11.09 1.58 10.95
CA SER A 363 -11.21 0.61 9.87
C SER A 363 -10.78 1.24 8.54
N SER A 364 -10.20 0.44 7.66
CA SER A 364 -9.71 0.87 6.34
C SER A 364 -10.52 0.19 5.25
N GLN A 365 -11.09 0.96 4.34
CA GLN A 365 -11.84 0.50 3.18
C GLN A 365 -11.03 0.77 1.92
N ARG A 366 -11.07 -0.14 0.97
CA ARG A 366 -10.41 -0.03 -0.33
C ARG A 366 -11.34 -0.47 -1.46
N SER A 367 -11.25 0.20 -2.60
CA SER A 367 -11.93 -0.22 -3.83
C SER A 367 -11.27 0.42 -5.05
N ASN A 368 -11.21 -0.29 -6.18
CA ASN A 368 -10.86 0.31 -7.46
C ASN A 368 -12.08 0.96 -8.16
N VAL A 369 -13.25 0.94 -7.51
CA VAL A 369 -14.49 1.61 -7.95
C VAL A 369 -14.93 2.60 -6.88
N MET A 370 -14.74 3.91 -7.12
CA MET A 370 -14.96 4.96 -6.10
C MET A 370 -16.37 4.93 -5.50
N SER A 371 -17.41 4.70 -6.30
CA SER A 371 -18.79 4.60 -5.79
C SER A 371 -18.99 3.41 -4.85
N ASN A 372 -18.25 2.31 -5.04
CA ASN A 372 -18.26 1.15 -4.13
C ASN A 372 -17.45 1.43 -2.87
N LEU A 373 -16.35 2.19 -2.97
CA LEU A 373 -15.62 2.69 -1.80
C LEU A 373 -16.52 3.56 -0.93
N ASP A 374 -17.24 4.51 -1.53
CA ASP A 374 -18.20 5.37 -0.83
C ASP A 374 -19.30 4.55 -0.14
N ASN A 375 -19.85 3.56 -0.84
CA ASN A 375 -20.88 2.66 -0.29
C ASN A 375 -20.33 1.82 0.87
N MET A 376 -19.11 1.26 0.75
CA MET A 376 -18.49 0.48 1.81
C MET A 376 -18.24 1.35 3.07
N CYS A 377 -17.69 2.55 2.89
CA CYS A 377 -17.52 3.51 3.97
C CYS A 377 -18.86 3.87 4.64
N ALA A 378 -19.92 4.08 3.85
CA ALA A 378 -21.25 4.36 4.37
C ALA A 378 -21.80 3.17 5.16
N THR A 379 -21.60 1.94 4.70
CA THR A 379 -22.04 0.71 5.39
C THR A 379 -21.34 0.56 6.75
N ILE A 380 -20.01 0.71 6.79
CA ILE A 380 -19.23 0.66 8.03
C ILE A 380 -19.70 1.75 9.01
N ARG A 381 -19.83 2.97 8.52
CA ARG A 381 -20.31 4.11 9.32
C ARG A 381 -21.71 3.86 9.87
N ALA A 382 -22.63 3.37 9.03
CA ALA A 382 -24.01 3.06 9.44
C ALA A 382 -24.06 2.01 10.55
N THR A 383 -23.22 0.97 10.47
CA THR A 383 -23.11 -0.08 11.50
C THR A 383 -22.77 0.52 12.87
N PHE A 384 -21.76 1.39 12.93
CA PHE A 384 -21.35 2.01 14.19
C PHE A 384 -22.37 3.06 14.69
N LEU A 385 -22.98 3.84 13.78
CA LEU A 385 -24.03 4.80 14.14
C LEU A 385 -25.26 4.11 14.74
N LEU A 386 -25.71 2.97 14.14
CA LEU A 386 -26.82 2.16 14.69
C LEU A 386 -26.50 1.63 16.09
N ALA A 387 -25.24 1.36 16.40
CA ALA A 387 -24.78 0.94 17.71
C ALA A 387 -24.60 2.10 18.71
N GLY A 388 -24.85 3.34 18.29
CA GLY A 388 -24.77 4.54 19.16
C GLY A 388 -23.37 5.16 19.25
N ALA A 389 -22.44 4.81 18.36
CA ALA A 389 -21.17 5.49 18.23
C ALA A 389 -21.29 6.77 17.39
N VAL A 390 -20.32 7.66 17.50
CA VAL A 390 -20.04 8.69 16.48
C VAL A 390 -19.11 8.04 15.45
N ALA A 391 -19.39 8.21 14.16
CA ALA A 391 -18.58 7.59 13.11
C ALA A 391 -18.42 8.53 11.90
N GLU A 392 -17.19 8.64 11.40
CA GLU A 392 -16.81 9.52 10.30
C GLU A 392 -15.84 8.80 9.36
N SER A 393 -15.94 9.10 8.06
CA SER A 393 -14.96 8.66 7.06
C SER A 393 -14.13 9.85 6.61
N GLY A 394 -12.82 9.69 6.54
CA GLY A 394 -11.89 10.71 6.05
C GLY A 394 -11.96 10.88 4.52
N ASP A 395 -11.11 11.75 3.97
CA ASP A 395 -11.06 12.04 2.53
C ASP A 395 -10.45 10.85 1.73
N GLY A 396 -9.36 10.28 2.21
CA GLY A 396 -8.69 9.16 1.57
C GLY A 396 -7.94 9.56 0.29
N TYR A 397 -7.69 8.58 -0.57
CA TYR A 397 -7.06 8.77 -1.88
C TYR A 397 -7.86 8.04 -2.97
N PRO A 398 -7.84 8.54 -4.23
CA PRO A 398 -8.67 8.02 -5.31
C PRO A 398 -8.11 6.72 -5.89
N ALA A 399 -8.99 5.99 -6.57
CA ALA A 399 -8.66 4.79 -7.34
C ALA A 399 -8.22 5.16 -8.76
N TRP A 400 -7.42 4.30 -9.35
CA TRP A 400 -7.21 4.25 -10.79
C TRP A 400 -7.96 3.07 -11.38
N LYS A 401 -9.04 3.36 -12.12
CA LYS A 401 -9.85 2.34 -12.77
C LYS A 401 -9.29 2.00 -14.15
N MET A 402 -9.18 0.71 -14.45
CA MET A 402 -8.81 0.23 -15.78
C MET A 402 -9.74 0.79 -16.86
N ARG A 403 -9.17 1.20 -17.99
CA ARG A 403 -9.91 1.64 -19.19
C ARG A 403 -10.08 0.48 -20.16
N SER A 404 -11.32 0.11 -20.46
CA SER A 404 -11.64 -0.99 -21.38
C SER A 404 -11.18 -0.77 -22.84
N ASN A 405 -10.91 0.47 -23.23
CA ASN A 405 -10.48 0.84 -24.60
C ASN A 405 -9.15 1.62 -24.59
N SER A 406 -8.23 1.28 -23.70
CA SER A 406 -6.92 1.93 -23.64
C SER A 406 -6.09 1.63 -24.88
N GLN A 407 -5.63 2.68 -25.56
CA GLN A 407 -4.68 2.55 -26.65
C GLN A 407 -3.29 2.19 -26.12
N LEU A 408 -2.90 2.78 -25.00
CA LEU A 408 -1.58 2.55 -24.39
C LEU A 408 -1.44 1.10 -23.93
N GLN A 409 -2.44 0.55 -23.24
CA GLN A 409 -2.43 -0.86 -22.82
C GLN A 409 -2.24 -1.81 -24.00
N LYS A 410 -2.94 -1.55 -25.10
CA LYS A 410 -2.80 -2.34 -26.32
C LYS A 410 -1.38 -2.28 -26.88
N ILE A 411 -0.80 -1.08 -26.99
CA ILE A 411 0.57 -0.89 -27.50
C ILE A 411 1.58 -1.60 -26.63
N VAL A 412 1.49 -1.42 -25.31
CA VAL A 412 2.40 -2.03 -24.32
C VAL A 412 2.31 -3.55 -24.38
N LYS A 413 1.10 -4.11 -24.43
CA LYS A 413 0.89 -5.56 -24.57
C LYS A 413 1.44 -6.12 -25.87
N GLU A 414 1.14 -5.49 -27.01
CA GLU A 414 1.63 -5.91 -28.34
C GLU A 414 3.15 -5.80 -28.43
N SER A 415 3.75 -4.78 -27.82
CA SER A 415 5.19 -4.60 -27.72
C SER A 415 5.84 -5.76 -26.94
N TYR A 416 5.29 -6.08 -25.78
CA TYR A 416 5.81 -7.17 -24.95
C TYR A 416 5.78 -8.52 -25.68
N VAL A 417 4.66 -8.83 -26.36
CA VAL A 417 4.51 -10.06 -27.16
C VAL A 417 5.52 -10.08 -28.32
N ARG A 418 5.72 -8.95 -29.01
CA ARG A 418 6.67 -8.84 -30.12
C ARG A 418 8.11 -9.10 -29.69
N LEU A 419 8.52 -8.59 -28.50
CA LEU A 419 9.88 -8.72 -27.99
C LEU A 419 10.15 -10.10 -27.36
N PHE A 420 9.20 -10.61 -26.59
CA PHE A 420 9.44 -11.76 -25.72
C PHE A 420 8.67 -13.01 -26.10
N GLY A 421 7.76 -12.95 -27.08
CA GLY A 421 7.01 -14.11 -27.59
C GLY A 421 6.01 -14.69 -26.58
N LYS A 422 5.68 -13.99 -25.51
CA LYS A 422 4.72 -14.38 -24.48
C LYS A 422 3.80 -13.20 -24.12
N GLU A 423 2.59 -13.49 -23.66
CA GLU A 423 1.67 -12.48 -23.15
C GLU A 423 2.15 -11.98 -21.79
N PRO A 424 2.13 -10.66 -21.55
CA PRO A 424 2.32 -10.12 -20.20
C PRO A 424 1.07 -10.37 -19.37
N VAL A 425 1.23 -10.32 -18.06
CA VAL A 425 0.10 -10.45 -17.12
C VAL A 425 -0.46 -9.06 -16.83
N MET A 426 -1.73 -8.84 -17.20
CA MET A 426 -2.41 -7.59 -16.82
C MET A 426 -2.82 -7.68 -15.35
N ARG A 427 -2.48 -6.64 -14.58
CA ARG A 427 -2.69 -6.59 -13.14
C ARG A 427 -3.44 -5.37 -12.70
N GLY A 428 -4.18 -5.53 -11.61
CA GLY A 428 -4.55 -4.43 -10.74
C GLY A 428 -3.99 -4.69 -9.35
N ILE A 429 -3.62 -3.64 -8.63
CA ILE A 429 -3.19 -3.73 -7.25
C ILE A 429 -4.29 -3.25 -6.30
N HIS A 430 -4.51 -3.98 -5.21
CA HIS A 430 -5.48 -3.58 -4.19
C HIS A 430 -4.86 -2.67 -3.11
N ALA A 431 -3.90 -1.86 -3.55
CA ALA A 431 -3.23 -0.79 -2.81
C ALA A 431 -3.27 0.52 -3.61
N GLY A 432 -2.82 1.64 -3.04
CA GLY A 432 -2.71 2.91 -3.75
C GLY A 432 -1.47 2.95 -4.62
N LEU A 433 -1.56 3.69 -5.74
CA LEU A 433 -0.45 4.12 -6.58
C LEU A 433 -0.67 5.59 -6.92
N GLU A 434 0.39 6.33 -7.26
CA GLU A 434 0.30 7.73 -7.71
C GLU A 434 -0.63 7.88 -8.93
N CYS A 435 -0.74 6.83 -9.77
CA CYS A 435 -1.70 6.76 -10.87
C CYS A 435 -3.15 7.00 -10.44
N GLY A 436 -3.53 6.67 -9.20
CA GLY A 436 -4.84 7.01 -8.64
C GLY A 436 -5.06 8.52 -8.59
N LEU A 437 -4.09 9.25 -8.03
CA LEU A 437 -4.12 10.72 -7.94
C LEU A 437 -4.07 11.39 -9.32
N PHE A 438 -3.28 10.85 -10.24
CA PHE A 438 -3.23 11.35 -11.62
C PHE A 438 -4.55 11.11 -12.35
N SER A 439 -5.24 9.97 -12.13
CA SER A 439 -6.51 9.66 -12.77
C SER A 439 -7.61 10.67 -12.41
N GLU A 440 -7.59 11.19 -11.18
CA GLU A 440 -8.54 12.20 -10.73
C GLU A 440 -8.27 13.56 -11.39
N ARG A 441 -7.00 13.98 -11.47
CA ARG A 441 -6.60 15.30 -12.01
C ARG A 441 -6.54 15.38 -13.51
N TYR A 442 -6.23 14.25 -14.14
CA TYR A 442 -6.09 14.11 -15.59
C TYR A 442 -7.03 13.01 -16.10
N PRO A 443 -8.37 13.22 -16.10
CA PRO A 443 -9.36 12.17 -16.36
C PRO A 443 -9.28 11.57 -17.76
N ASN A 444 -8.59 12.25 -18.68
CA ASN A 444 -8.38 11.76 -20.05
C ASN A 444 -7.02 11.05 -20.25
N LEU A 445 -6.14 11.10 -19.27
CA LEU A 445 -4.83 10.46 -19.33
C LEU A 445 -4.97 8.94 -19.40
N ASP A 446 -4.34 8.33 -20.39
CA ASP A 446 -4.30 6.86 -20.54
C ASP A 446 -3.00 6.36 -19.93
N MET A 447 -3.10 5.45 -18.95
CA MET A 447 -1.98 5.10 -18.09
C MET A 447 -1.74 3.59 -18.01
N VAL A 448 -0.47 3.23 -17.84
CA VAL A 448 0.00 1.89 -17.45
C VAL A 448 1.16 2.04 -16.48
N SER A 449 1.42 0.98 -15.68
CA SER A 449 2.64 0.90 -14.89
C SER A 449 3.33 -0.44 -15.15
N PHE A 450 4.65 -0.43 -15.33
CA PHE A 450 5.49 -1.61 -15.42
C PHE A 450 6.93 -1.28 -15.02
N GLY A 451 7.66 -2.27 -14.55
CA GLY A 451 9.02 -2.10 -14.06
C GLY A 451 9.82 -3.39 -13.99
N PRO A 452 11.12 -3.32 -13.63
CA PRO A 452 11.97 -4.49 -13.46
C PRO A 452 11.65 -5.24 -12.17
N THR A 453 12.20 -6.44 -12.03
CA THR A 453 11.96 -7.24 -10.83
C THR A 453 12.81 -6.75 -9.66
N LEU A 454 12.10 -6.30 -8.62
CA LEU A 454 12.65 -5.98 -7.30
C LEU A 454 12.19 -7.00 -6.27
N ARG A 455 12.96 -7.17 -5.20
CA ARG A 455 12.58 -8.01 -4.06
C ARG A 455 13.03 -7.37 -2.76
N PHE A 456 12.25 -7.59 -1.71
CA PHE A 456 12.50 -7.09 -0.36
C PHE A 456 12.65 -5.57 -0.29
N VAL A 457 11.92 -4.86 -1.13
CA VAL A 457 11.84 -3.39 -1.08
C VAL A 457 11.55 -2.89 0.33
N HIS A 458 11.98 -1.69 0.67
CA HIS A 458 11.84 -1.07 1.99
C HIS A 458 12.58 -1.79 3.12
N THR A 459 13.53 -2.68 2.79
CA THR A 459 14.39 -3.37 3.77
C THR A 459 15.85 -3.33 3.35
N PRO A 460 16.80 -3.58 4.27
CA PRO A 460 18.23 -3.69 3.94
C PRO A 460 18.58 -4.89 3.03
N ASP A 461 17.64 -5.78 2.76
CA ASP A 461 17.77 -6.90 1.82
C ASP A 461 17.28 -6.56 0.40
N GLU A 462 16.90 -5.30 0.15
CA GLU A 462 16.42 -4.83 -1.15
C GLU A 462 17.40 -5.16 -2.25
N ARG A 463 16.86 -5.72 -3.36
CA ARG A 463 17.66 -6.12 -4.50
C ARG A 463 16.91 -6.00 -5.82
N LEU A 464 17.64 -5.60 -6.84
CA LEU A 464 17.18 -5.42 -8.22
C LEU A 464 17.72 -6.53 -9.12
N HIS A 465 16.85 -7.21 -9.85
CA HIS A 465 17.23 -8.27 -10.78
C HIS A 465 17.78 -7.68 -12.08
N ILE A 466 19.09 -7.75 -12.28
CA ILE A 466 19.82 -7.08 -13.38
C ILE A 466 19.27 -7.45 -14.77
N PRO A 467 19.02 -8.74 -15.11
CA PRO A 467 18.50 -9.09 -16.43
C PRO A 467 17.16 -8.42 -16.79
N THR A 468 16.28 -8.22 -15.81
CA THR A 468 14.97 -7.62 -16.06
C THR A 468 15.03 -6.12 -16.34
N VAL A 469 16.07 -5.43 -15.90
CA VAL A 469 16.30 -4.02 -16.26
C VAL A 469 16.49 -3.87 -17.78
N GLN A 470 17.24 -4.78 -18.41
CA GLN A 470 17.40 -4.78 -19.87
C GLN A 470 16.07 -5.08 -20.57
N MET A 471 15.30 -6.05 -20.06
CA MET A 471 14.00 -6.41 -20.66
C MET A 471 13.03 -5.23 -20.60
N VAL A 472 12.93 -4.56 -19.45
CA VAL A 472 12.04 -3.39 -19.29
C VAL A 472 12.52 -2.21 -20.14
N TRP A 473 13.82 -1.99 -20.24
CA TRP A 473 14.39 -0.96 -21.11
C TRP A 473 14.04 -1.21 -22.58
N ASP A 474 14.26 -2.42 -23.10
CA ASP A 474 13.90 -2.78 -24.47
C ASP A 474 12.40 -2.63 -24.72
N HIS A 475 11.57 -3.02 -23.75
CA HIS A 475 10.11 -2.87 -23.80
C HIS A 475 9.71 -1.39 -23.88
N LEU A 476 10.25 -0.55 -22.99
CA LEU A 476 10.00 0.89 -22.98
C LEU A 476 10.35 1.53 -24.32
N LEU A 477 11.52 1.22 -24.88
CA LEU A 477 11.96 1.78 -26.17
C LEU A 477 11.06 1.34 -27.33
N ASP A 478 10.66 0.07 -27.37
CA ASP A 478 9.75 -0.42 -28.39
C ASP A 478 8.34 0.20 -28.26
N VAL A 479 7.86 0.42 -27.05
CA VAL A 479 6.59 1.14 -26.82
C VAL A 479 6.69 2.57 -27.34
N LEU A 480 7.75 3.32 -26.99
CA LEU A 480 7.92 4.72 -27.44
C LEU A 480 7.98 4.85 -28.95
N LYS A 481 8.62 3.91 -29.64
CA LYS A 481 8.68 3.85 -31.10
C LYS A 481 7.31 3.62 -31.73
N ASN A 482 6.40 2.91 -31.08
CA ASN A 482 5.10 2.52 -31.61
C ASN A 482 3.94 3.41 -31.11
N ILE A 483 4.20 4.53 -30.46
CA ILE A 483 3.17 5.50 -30.07
C ILE A 483 2.46 6.04 -31.32
N PRO A 484 1.11 6.12 -31.34
CA PRO A 484 0.36 6.58 -32.50
C PRO A 484 0.55 8.07 -32.76
N THR A 485 0.24 8.47 -33.99
CA THR A 485 0.15 9.90 -34.34
C THR A 485 -1.08 10.56 -33.71
N VAL A 486 -1.00 11.86 -33.53
CA VAL A 486 -2.10 12.72 -33.03
C VAL A 486 -3.30 12.65 -33.95
#